data_b09e907379e8ffbb30bec5c797c98c94
#
_entry.id   b09e907379e8ffbb30bec5c797c98c94
#
_cell.length_a   1.000
_cell.length_b   1.000
_cell.length_c   1.000
_cell.angle_alpha   90.00
_cell.angle_beta   90.00
_cell.angle_gamma   90.00
#
_symmetry.space_group_name_H-M   'P 1'
#
loop_
_entity.id
_entity.type
_entity.pdbx_description
1 polymer ?
#
loop_
_entity_poly.entity_id
_entity_poly.type
_entity_poly.pdbx_seq_one_letter_code
_entity_poly.pdbx_strand_id
1 'polypeptide(L)'
;MHLGHARTFWAAQERAEAQGGLLVLRNEDLDRDRCRPEFVTAMLEDLRWFGLRWQEGPDVGGAFGPYSQSERRAVYIRTFERLRSGGFLYPCKCSRRDVERAIGAPHAGEEEPLYPGTCRHDAELQAQQQAWNPADNLSLAPSHQGPRISWRFRVPDGEKLSFVDGAMGPQSFVAGEDFGDFLVWRHDGVPSYQLSVVADDAAMEVSEVVRGSDLLLSTARQILLYRAMGLRTPEFFHCPLMMDERGVRLAKRHDALSLRALRGQGKTPEELRSINCRF
;
A
#
# COMPACT_ATOMS: atom_id res chain seq x y z
N MET A 1 -13.27 7.19 -9.78
CA MET A 1 -12.94 7.26 -8.33
C MET A 1 -14.19 6.97 -7.51
N HIS A 2 -14.11 6.16 -6.44
CA HIS A 2 -15.25 5.85 -5.56
C HIS A 2 -15.35 6.90 -4.43
N LEU A 3 -16.57 7.24 -4.00
CA LEU A 3 -16.82 8.27 -2.99
C LEU A 3 -16.05 8.03 -1.67
N GLY A 4 -15.95 6.76 -1.21
CA GLY A 4 -15.21 6.43 0.01
C GLY A 4 -13.73 6.83 -0.05
N HIS A 5 -13.06 6.58 -1.19
CA HIS A 5 -11.67 7.01 -1.39
C HIS A 5 -11.55 8.55 -1.45
N ALA A 6 -12.46 9.21 -2.18
CA ALA A 6 -12.45 10.67 -2.29
C ALA A 6 -12.59 11.36 -0.93
N ARG A 7 -13.41 10.79 -0.04
CA ARG A 7 -13.56 11.30 1.33
C ARG A 7 -12.32 11.09 2.20
N THR A 8 -11.65 9.94 2.06
CA THR A 8 -10.37 9.72 2.72
C THR A 8 -9.33 10.76 2.25
N PHE A 9 -9.30 11.06 0.96
CA PHE A 9 -8.40 12.10 0.42
C PHE A 9 -8.82 13.50 0.87
N TRP A 10 -10.13 13.75 1.03
CA TRP A 10 -10.62 15.00 1.61
C TRP A 10 -10.15 15.18 3.06
N ALA A 11 -10.23 14.13 3.88
CA ALA A 11 -9.70 14.15 5.23
C ALA A 11 -8.19 14.43 5.26
N ALA A 12 -7.42 13.86 4.29
CA ALA A 12 -5.99 14.17 4.15
C ALA A 12 -5.75 15.65 3.86
N GLN A 13 -6.55 16.27 2.98
CA GLN A 13 -6.47 17.70 2.69
C GLN A 13 -6.76 18.55 3.93
N GLU A 14 -7.88 18.28 4.63
CA GLU A 14 -8.26 19.01 5.83
C GLU A 14 -7.17 18.94 6.91
N ARG A 15 -6.55 17.78 7.09
CA ARG A 15 -5.46 17.59 8.04
C ARG A 15 -4.19 18.34 7.62
N ALA A 16 -3.83 18.29 6.34
CA ALA A 16 -2.69 19.04 5.82
C ALA A 16 -2.90 20.55 6.00
N GLU A 17 -4.09 21.07 5.64
CA GLU A 17 -4.45 22.48 5.81
C GLU A 17 -4.43 22.91 7.28
N ALA A 18 -4.98 22.10 8.18
CA ALA A 18 -4.99 22.39 9.63
C ALA A 18 -3.59 22.49 10.24
N GLN A 19 -2.61 21.79 9.66
CA GLN A 19 -1.21 21.82 10.12
C GLN A 19 -0.33 22.79 9.30
N GLY A 20 -0.89 23.52 8.35
CA GLY A 20 -0.13 24.38 7.43
C GLY A 20 0.83 23.59 6.54
N GLY A 21 0.54 22.31 6.30
CA GLY A 21 1.33 21.40 5.52
C GLY A 21 0.93 21.37 4.04
N LEU A 22 1.57 20.49 3.27
CA LEU A 22 1.31 20.26 1.85
C LEU A 22 0.62 18.93 1.66
N LEU A 23 -0.36 18.86 0.75
CA LEU A 23 -0.94 17.62 0.30
C LEU A 23 -0.16 17.10 -0.91
N VAL A 24 0.38 15.90 -0.79
CA VAL A 24 1.08 15.19 -1.87
C VAL A 24 0.16 14.13 -2.45
N LEU A 25 -0.06 14.18 -3.76
CA LEU A 25 -0.78 13.14 -4.50
C LEU A 25 0.21 12.22 -5.21
N ARG A 26 0.12 10.91 -4.94
CA ARG A 26 0.91 9.88 -5.60
C ARG A 26 0.01 8.97 -6.44
N ASN A 27 0.43 8.72 -7.67
CA ASN A 27 -0.21 7.74 -8.55
C ASN A 27 0.43 6.36 -8.31
N GLU A 28 -0.33 5.42 -7.77
CA GLU A 28 0.14 4.08 -7.43
C GLU A 28 -0.14 3.10 -8.59
N ASP A 29 0.60 3.24 -9.69
CA ASP A 29 0.41 2.60 -10.99
C ASP A 29 1.36 1.41 -11.26
N LEU A 30 1.79 0.70 -10.23
CA LEU A 30 2.65 -0.49 -10.38
C LEU A 30 1.96 -1.66 -11.08
N ASP A 31 0.63 -1.78 -10.95
CA ASP A 31 -0.18 -2.75 -11.70
C ASP A 31 -0.60 -2.16 -13.04
N ARG A 32 0.24 -2.35 -14.06
CA ARG A 32 0.06 -1.76 -15.40
C ARG A 32 -1.21 -2.23 -16.12
N ASP A 33 -1.69 -3.43 -15.82
CA ASP A 33 -2.88 -3.98 -16.46
C ASP A 33 -4.16 -3.27 -15.97
N ARG A 34 -4.12 -2.75 -14.74
CA ARG A 34 -5.23 -2.05 -14.10
C ARG A 34 -5.11 -0.53 -14.15
N CYS A 35 -3.88 0.00 -14.24
CA CYS A 35 -3.60 1.43 -14.17
C CYS A 35 -3.32 2.00 -15.56
N ARG A 36 -4.36 2.15 -16.39
CA ARG A 36 -4.26 2.74 -17.71
C ARG A 36 -4.22 4.27 -17.64
N PRO A 37 -3.51 4.98 -18.56
CA PRO A 37 -3.40 6.44 -18.54
C PRO A 37 -4.76 7.16 -18.51
N GLU A 38 -5.76 6.64 -19.22
CA GLU A 38 -7.11 7.20 -19.22
C GLU A 38 -7.78 7.16 -17.84
N PHE A 39 -7.48 6.14 -17.02
CA PHE A 39 -8.01 6.05 -15.66
C PHE A 39 -7.31 7.02 -14.71
N VAL A 40 -6.02 7.27 -14.92
CA VAL A 40 -5.27 8.29 -14.15
C VAL A 40 -5.81 9.68 -14.44
N THR A 41 -5.99 10.03 -15.72
CA THR A 41 -6.60 11.31 -16.13
C THR A 41 -7.99 11.46 -15.52
N ALA A 42 -8.83 10.44 -15.64
CA ALA A 42 -10.18 10.44 -15.08
C ALA A 42 -10.19 10.58 -13.54
N MET A 43 -9.22 9.98 -12.86
CA MET A 43 -9.05 10.12 -11.40
C MET A 43 -8.71 11.57 -11.02
N LEU A 44 -7.75 12.18 -11.69
CA LEU A 44 -7.34 13.56 -11.42
C LEU A 44 -8.49 14.56 -11.65
N GLU A 45 -9.25 14.38 -12.75
CA GLU A 45 -10.46 15.17 -13.02
C GLU A 45 -11.52 15.02 -11.94
N ASP A 46 -11.82 13.78 -11.53
CA ASP A 46 -12.80 13.47 -10.50
C ASP A 46 -12.41 14.08 -9.14
N LEU A 47 -11.11 13.99 -8.76
CA LEU A 47 -10.60 14.56 -7.52
C LEU A 47 -10.68 16.09 -7.50
N ARG A 48 -10.30 16.75 -8.61
CA ARG A 48 -10.42 18.20 -8.75
C ARG A 48 -11.88 18.66 -8.71
N TRP A 49 -12.77 17.94 -9.41
CA TRP A 49 -14.21 18.22 -9.34
C TRP A 49 -14.73 18.08 -7.90
N PHE A 50 -14.26 17.09 -7.14
CA PHE A 50 -14.64 16.90 -5.74
C PHE A 50 -14.14 18.04 -4.82
N GLY A 51 -13.19 18.86 -5.30
CA GLY A 51 -12.65 20.03 -4.61
C GLY A 51 -11.26 19.80 -4.00
N LEU A 52 -10.62 18.67 -4.27
CA LEU A 52 -9.26 18.39 -3.80
C LEU A 52 -8.22 19.26 -4.51
N ARG A 53 -7.24 19.74 -3.72
CA ARG A 53 -6.13 20.58 -4.16
C ARG A 53 -4.85 20.07 -3.55
N TRP A 54 -3.98 19.52 -4.37
CA TRP A 54 -2.66 19.06 -3.97
C TRP A 54 -1.59 20.03 -4.49
N GLN A 55 -0.54 20.21 -3.71
CA GLN A 55 0.59 21.08 -4.03
C GLN A 55 1.67 20.32 -4.78
N GLU A 56 1.78 18.99 -4.57
CA GLU A 56 2.71 18.14 -5.28
C GLU A 56 1.99 16.89 -5.83
N GLY A 57 2.33 16.50 -7.06
CA GLY A 57 1.66 15.34 -7.68
C GLY A 57 2.06 15.11 -9.14
N PRO A 58 1.50 14.06 -9.78
CA PRO A 58 1.91 13.62 -11.12
C PRO A 58 1.64 14.64 -12.23
N ASP A 59 0.74 15.58 -12.00
CA ASP A 59 0.29 16.57 -12.97
C ASP A 59 0.73 18.02 -12.65
N VAL A 60 1.20 18.26 -11.43
CA VAL A 60 1.68 19.58 -11.00
C VAL A 60 3.18 19.57 -10.70
N GLY A 61 3.82 18.41 -10.60
CA GLY A 61 5.21 18.26 -10.20
C GLY A 61 5.42 18.52 -8.72
N GLY A 62 6.61 18.92 -8.32
CA GLY A 62 7.02 19.20 -6.95
C GLY A 62 8.46 18.80 -6.66
N ALA A 63 8.87 18.92 -5.38
CA ALA A 63 10.26 18.72 -4.96
C ALA A 63 10.71 17.24 -4.99
N PHE A 64 9.79 16.30 -4.84
CA PHE A 64 10.08 14.87 -4.62
C PHE A 64 9.70 13.97 -5.81
N GLY A 65 9.47 14.56 -6.99
CA GLY A 65 9.11 13.79 -8.19
C GLY A 65 10.12 12.69 -8.59
N PRO A 66 9.68 11.78 -9.47
CA PRO A 66 8.35 11.64 -10.06
C PRO A 66 7.31 11.13 -9.06
N TYR A 67 6.01 11.44 -9.31
CA TYR A 67 4.90 11.07 -8.42
C TYR A 67 4.08 9.87 -8.94
N SER A 68 4.51 9.23 -10.02
CA SER A 68 3.98 7.94 -10.48
C SER A 68 4.93 6.82 -10.06
N GLN A 69 4.41 5.79 -9.41
CA GLN A 69 5.23 4.68 -8.90
C GLN A 69 5.96 3.91 -10.02
N SER A 70 5.34 3.81 -11.19
CA SER A 70 5.96 3.17 -12.37
C SER A 70 7.28 3.82 -12.80
N GLU A 71 7.52 5.08 -12.45
CA GLU A 71 8.74 5.84 -12.77
C GLU A 71 9.79 5.80 -11.64
N ARG A 72 9.48 5.18 -10.49
CA ARG A 72 10.30 5.20 -9.27
C ARG A 72 11.07 3.90 -9.00
N ARG A 73 11.19 3.02 -9.98
CA ARG A 73 11.81 1.70 -9.84
C ARG A 73 13.20 1.73 -9.17
N ALA A 74 14.03 2.73 -9.48
CA ALA A 74 15.35 2.87 -8.87
C ALA A 74 15.29 3.09 -7.34
N VAL A 75 14.26 3.77 -6.84
CA VAL A 75 14.02 3.95 -5.40
C VAL A 75 13.72 2.60 -4.76
N TYR A 76 12.84 1.81 -5.38
CA TYR A 76 12.46 0.49 -4.85
C TYR A 76 13.60 -0.52 -4.85
N ILE A 77 14.44 -0.51 -5.89
CA ILE A 77 15.64 -1.36 -5.94
C ILE A 77 16.59 -1.00 -4.80
N ARG A 78 16.88 0.28 -4.58
CA ARG A 78 17.76 0.71 -3.46
C ARG A 78 17.18 0.31 -2.10
N THR A 79 15.87 0.48 -1.93
CA THR A 79 15.17 0.08 -0.69
C THR A 79 15.24 -1.42 -0.47
N PHE A 80 14.99 -2.21 -1.52
CA PHE A 80 15.10 -3.66 -1.49
C PHE A 80 16.53 -4.11 -1.10
N GLU A 81 17.57 -3.55 -1.74
CA GLU A 81 18.96 -3.88 -1.46
C GLU A 81 19.38 -3.53 -0.03
N ARG A 82 18.89 -2.41 0.49
CA ARG A 82 19.12 -2.04 1.90
C ARG A 82 18.54 -3.08 2.86
N LEU A 83 17.31 -3.52 2.63
CA LEU A 83 16.67 -4.56 3.44
C LEU A 83 17.35 -5.91 3.28
N ARG A 84 17.77 -6.27 2.05
CA ARG A 84 18.48 -7.53 1.76
C ARG A 84 19.82 -7.58 2.45
N SER A 85 20.64 -6.54 2.31
CA SER A 85 21.96 -6.45 2.93
C SER A 85 21.89 -6.41 4.46
N GLY A 86 20.78 -5.89 5.03
CA GLY A 86 20.49 -5.95 6.46
C GLY A 86 20.05 -7.33 6.97
N GLY A 87 19.89 -8.33 6.09
CA GLY A 87 19.46 -9.67 6.46
C GLY A 87 17.97 -9.82 6.77
N PHE A 88 17.16 -8.81 6.45
CA PHE A 88 15.72 -8.81 6.72
C PHE A 88 14.91 -9.60 5.69
N LEU A 89 15.48 -9.89 4.52
CA LEU A 89 14.78 -10.54 3.42
C LEU A 89 15.27 -11.96 3.18
N TYR A 90 14.38 -12.79 2.66
CA TYR A 90 14.72 -14.10 2.16
C TYR A 90 13.90 -14.46 0.91
N PRO A 91 14.43 -15.31 0.00
CA PRO A 91 13.73 -15.75 -1.20
C PRO A 91 12.63 -16.77 -0.88
N CYS A 92 11.53 -16.72 -1.63
CA CYS A 92 10.38 -17.58 -1.46
C CYS A 92 9.84 -18.05 -2.82
N LYS A 93 9.69 -19.38 -2.98
CA LYS A 93 9.14 -20.03 -4.17
C LYS A 93 7.63 -20.32 -4.08
N CYS A 94 7.02 -20.10 -2.92
CA CYS A 94 5.60 -20.40 -2.70
C CYS A 94 4.69 -19.53 -3.56
N SER A 95 3.76 -20.14 -4.27
CA SER A 95 2.64 -19.46 -4.88
C SER A 95 1.57 -19.12 -3.81
N ARG A 96 0.60 -18.28 -4.17
CA ARG A 96 -0.56 -17.99 -3.30
C ARG A 96 -1.31 -19.28 -2.90
N ARG A 97 -1.48 -20.20 -3.84
CA ARG A 97 -2.13 -21.49 -3.59
C ARG A 97 -1.34 -22.37 -2.63
N ASP A 98 -0.01 -22.31 -2.65
CA ASP A 98 0.82 -23.09 -1.72
C ASP A 98 0.65 -22.57 -0.30
N VAL A 99 0.56 -21.23 -0.13
CA VAL A 99 0.28 -20.61 1.16
C VAL A 99 -1.11 -21.01 1.67
N GLU A 100 -2.14 -20.89 0.83
CA GLU A 100 -3.52 -21.27 1.16
C GLU A 100 -3.63 -22.76 1.57
N ARG A 101 -2.94 -23.66 0.86
CA ARG A 101 -2.92 -25.10 1.21
C ARG A 101 -2.22 -25.39 2.52
N ALA A 102 -1.13 -24.70 2.83
CA ALA A 102 -0.36 -24.93 4.06
C ALA A 102 -1.13 -24.55 5.33
N ILE A 103 -2.10 -23.64 5.22
CA ILE A 103 -2.93 -23.17 6.35
C ILE A 103 -4.13 -24.11 6.60
N GLY A 104 -4.45 -25.02 5.68
CA GLY A 104 -5.40 -26.11 5.90
C GLY A 104 -6.89 -25.73 5.90
N ALA A 105 -7.27 -24.47 5.75
CA ALA A 105 -8.66 -24.05 5.50
C ALA A 105 -8.71 -22.68 4.81
N PRO A 106 -9.53 -22.53 3.77
CA PRO A 106 -9.81 -21.21 3.25
C PRO A 106 -10.74 -20.51 4.25
N HIS A 107 -10.19 -19.66 5.10
CA HIS A 107 -11.02 -18.67 5.75
C HIS A 107 -11.58 -17.77 4.65
N ALA A 108 -12.89 -17.81 4.47
CA ALA A 108 -13.65 -16.98 3.56
C ALA A 108 -13.70 -15.52 4.05
N GLY A 109 -12.57 -14.98 4.49
CA GLY A 109 -12.35 -13.63 4.98
C GLY A 109 -11.39 -12.89 4.07
N GLU A 110 -11.50 -11.58 4.04
CA GLU A 110 -10.77 -10.67 3.14
C GLU A 110 -9.31 -10.45 3.53
N GLU A 111 -8.81 -11.10 4.56
CA GLU A 111 -7.45 -10.94 5.07
C GLU A 111 -6.47 -11.82 4.30
N GLU A 112 -5.29 -11.26 4.04
CA GLU A 112 -4.18 -12.01 3.45
C GLU A 112 -3.81 -13.16 4.39
N PRO A 113 -3.79 -14.42 3.89
CA PRO A 113 -3.51 -15.56 4.76
C PRO A 113 -2.13 -15.47 5.39
N LEU A 114 -2.04 -15.82 6.67
CA LEU A 114 -0.80 -15.84 7.44
C LEU A 114 0.21 -16.80 6.77
N TYR A 115 1.35 -16.29 6.31
CA TYR A 115 2.36 -17.14 5.69
C TYR A 115 3.06 -18.02 6.73
N PRO A 116 3.10 -19.36 6.55
CA PRO A 116 3.59 -20.30 7.56
C PRO A 116 5.13 -20.39 7.66
N GLY A 117 5.88 -19.53 6.96
CA GLY A 117 7.33 -19.52 7.01
C GLY A 117 8.03 -20.64 6.22
N THR A 118 7.34 -21.35 5.33
CA THR A 118 7.84 -22.55 4.62
C THR A 118 9.24 -22.38 4.00
N CYS A 119 9.54 -21.23 3.39
CA CYS A 119 10.83 -20.96 2.77
C CYS A 119 11.83 -20.22 3.68
N ARG A 120 11.44 -19.89 4.91
CA ARG A 120 12.24 -19.07 5.84
C ARG A 120 13.61 -19.69 6.16
N HIS A 121 13.69 -21.03 6.17
CA HIS A 121 14.88 -21.82 6.52
C HIS A 121 15.36 -22.72 5.38
N ASP A 122 14.91 -22.49 4.14
CA ASP A 122 15.35 -23.26 2.96
C ASP A 122 16.78 -22.83 2.58
N ALA A 123 17.76 -23.69 2.95
CA ALA A 123 19.17 -23.42 2.74
C ALA A 123 19.55 -23.33 1.25
N GLU A 124 18.88 -24.08 0.36
CA GLU A 124 19.13 -24.01 -1.09
C GLU A 124 18.69 -22.67 -1.67
N LEU A 125 17.52 -22.17 -1.26
CA LEU A 125 17.05 -20.85 -1.65
C LEU A 125 17.95 -19.74 -1.10
N GLN A 126 18.43 -19.87 0.13
CA GLN A 126 19.34 -18.89 0.73
C GLN A 126 20.69 -18.85 0.00
N ALA A 127 21.22 -19.98 -0.43
CA ALA A 127 22.45 -20.03 -1.22
C ALA A 127 22.30 -19.32 -2.59
N GLN A 128 21.12 -19.38 -3.20
CA GLN A 128 20.80 -18.68 -4.46
C GLN A 128 20.59 -17.17 -4.27
N GLN A 129 20.46 -16.70 -3.04
CA GLN A 129 20.20 -15.29 -2.71
C GLN A 129 21.27 -14.34 -3.25
N GLN A 130 22.54 -14.78 -3.28
CA GLN A 130 23.68 -13.95 -3.72
C GLN A 130 23.69 -13.71 -5.23
N ALA A 131 23.14 -14.64 -6.02
CA ALA A 131 23.13 -14.57 -7.48
C ALA A 131 21.94 -13.76 -8.03
N TRP A 132 20.91 -13.47 -7.21
CA TRP A 132 19.73 -12.77 -7.66
C TRP A 132 19.91 -11.25 -7.59
N ASN A 133 19.66 -10.56 -8.71
CA ASN A 133 19.73 -9.09 -8.80
C ASN A 133 18.39 -8.53 -9.31
N PRO A 134 17.73 -7.64 -8.57
CA PRO A 134 16.47 -7.03 -9.00
C PRO A 134 16.61 -6.17 -10.26
N ALA A 135 17.84 -5.69 -10.55
CA ALA A 135 18.13 -4.93 -11.75
C ALA A 135 18.12 -5.78 -13.02
N ASP A 136 18.46 -7.08 -12.93
CA ASP A 136 18.50 -7.98 -14.07
C ASP A 136 17.10 -8.34 -14.59
N ASN A 137 16.07 -8.17 -13.76
CA ASN A 137 14.64 -8.27 -14.12
C ASN A 137 14.06 -6.97 -14.70
N LEU A 138 14.87 -6.18 -15.39
CA LEU A 138 14.43 -4.93 -16.04
C LEU A 138 13.48 -5.17 -17.22
N SER A 139 13.47 -6.37 -17.80
CA SER A 139 12.50 -6.75 -18.82
C SER A 139 11.18 -7.13 -18.18
N LEU A 140 10.18 -6.29 -18.34
CA LEU A 140 8.78 -6.53 -17.98
C LEU A 140 8.10 -7.58 -18.87
N ALA A 141 8.87 -8.35 -19.64
CA ALA A 141 8.37 -9.45 -20.46
C ALA A 141 8.29 -10.75 -19.64
N PRO A 142 7.24 -11.54 -19.79
CA PRO A 142 7.03 -12.80 -19.04
C PRO A 142 7.94 -13.96 -19.49
N SER A 143 9.14 -13.67 -20.00
CA SER A 143 10.04 -14.64 -20.64
C SER A 143 11.05 -15.31 -19.72
N HIS A 144 10.89 -15.26 -18.40
CA HIS A 144 11.85 -15.91 -17.51
C HIS A 144 11.57 -17.40 -17.36
N GLN A 145 12.42 -18.21 -17.99
CA GLN A 145 12.52 -19.68 -17.82
C GLN A 145 13.13 -20.11 -16.47
N GLY A 146 13.37 -19.16 -15.55
CA GLY A 146 13.93 -19.43 -14.23
C GLY A 146 12.87 -19.68 -13.16
N PRO A 147 13.27 -20.16 -11.97
CA PRO A 147 12.34 -20.37 -10.85
C PRO A 147 11.67 -19.06 -10.46
N ARG A 148 10.35 -19.10 -10.21
CA ARG A 148 9.57 -17.94 -9.79
C ARG A 148 9.90 -17.60 -8.33
N ILE A 149 10.89 -16.73 -8.10
CA ILE A 149 11.31 -16.31 -6.78
C ILE A 149 10.70 -14.96 -6.44
N SER A 150 9.92 -14.94 -5.37
CA SER A 150 9.47 -13.73 -4.68
C SER A 150 10.36 -13.50 -3.45
N TRP A 151 10.31 -12.30 -2.86
CA TRP A 151 11.05 -12.00 -1.64
C TRP A 151 10.11 -11.60 -0.52
N ARG A 152 10.36 -12.14 0.68
CA ARG A 152 9.60 -11.83 1.87
C ARG A 152 10.45 -11.13 2.92
N PHE A 153 9.83 -10.24 3.65
CA PHE A 153 10.37 -9.69 4.89
C PHE A 153 10.16 -10.70 6.02
N ARG A 154 11.23 -10.96 6.77
CA ARG A 154 11.22 -11.82 7.94
C ARG A 154 10.68 -11.03 9.13
N VAL A 155 9.50 -11.35 9.62
CA VAL A 155 8.97 -10.70 10.81
C VAL A 155 9.64 -11.23 12.10
N PRO A 156 9.79 -10.40 13.13
CA PRO A 156 10.29 -10.83 14.44
C PRO A 156 9.16 -11.50 15.23
N ASP A 157 9.02 -12.81 15.12
CA ASP A 157 7.92 -13.55 15.75
C ASP A 157 7.81 -13.26 17.24
N GLY A 158 6.59 -13.04 17.74
CA GLY A 158 6.28 -12.69 19.13
C GLY A 158 6.50 -11.20 19.47
N GLU A 159 7.05 -10.38 18.57
CA GLU A 159 7.20 -8.96 18.85
C GLU A 159 5.86 -8.23 18.75
N LYS A 160 5.53 -7.50 19.82
CA LYS A 160 4.35 -6.64 19.88
C LYS A 160 4.66 -5.27 19.27
N LEU A 161 3.98 -4.96 18.16
CA LEU A 161 4.03 -3.65 17.53
C LEU A 161 2.87 -2.80 17.98
N SER A 162 3.17 -1.67 18.61
CA SER A 162 2.17 -0.72 19.08
C SER A 162 2.41 0.65 18.47
N PHE A 163 1.32 1.30 18.07
CA PHE A 163 1.32 2.68 17.59
C PHE A 163 0.01 3.38 17.98
N VAL A 164 0.00 4.70 17.95
CA VAL A 164 -1.21 5.48 18.16
C VAL A 164 -1.67 6.01 16.81
N ASP A 165 -2.88 5.63 16.41
CA ASP A 165 -3.52 6.15 15.22
C ASP A 165 -4.34 7.39 15.53
N GLY A 166 -4.30 8.39 14.65
CA GLY A 166 -4.94 9.67 14.87
C GLY A 166 -6.47 9.63 14.95
N ALA A 167 -7.10 8.61 14.33
CA ALA A 167 -8.56 8.42 14.38
C ALA A 167 -8.98 7.20 15.21
N MET A 168 -8.22 6.08 15.11
CA MET A 168 -8.55 4.81 15.73
C MET A 168 -7.93 4.62 17.12
N GLY A 169 -7.11 5.59 17.58
CA GLY A 169 -6.45 5.53 18.88
C GLY A 169 -5.36 4.45 18.96
N PRO A 170 -5.08 3.91 20.15
CA PRO A 170 -4.02 2.93 20.36
C PRO A 170 -4.29 1.63 19.59
N GLN A 171 -3.32 1.19 18.81
CA GLN A 171 -3.34 -0.05 18.04
C GLN A 171 -2.19 -0.95 18.46
N SER A 172 -2.39 -2.27 18.38
CA SER A 172 -1.38 -3.25 18.75
C SER A 172 -1.57 -4.53 17.95
N PHE A 173 -0.45 -5.04 17.40
CA PHE A 173 -0.39 -6.28 16.64
C PHE A 173 0.82 -7.10 17.04
N VAL A 174 0.71 -8.43 17.02
CA VAL A 174 1.80 -9.34 17.35
C VAL A 174 2.32 -9.99 16.07
N ALA A 175 3.60 -9.78 15.76
CA ALA A 175 4.24 -10.40 14.62
C ALA A 175 4.31 -11.92 14.79
N GLY A 176 3.98 -12.66 13.74
CA GLY A 176 3.86 -14.12 13.77
C GLY A 176 2.47 -14.63 14.17
N GLU A 177 1.62 -13.79 14.78
CA GLU A 177 0.25 -14.13 15.21
C GLU A 177 -0.80 -13.37 14.39
N ASP A 178 -0.76 -12.03 14.41
CA ASP A 178 -1.71 -11.21 13.66
C ASP A 178 -1.30 -11.08 12.19
N PHE A 179 -0.01 -11.15 11.89
CA PHE A 179 0.53 -11.18 10.53
C PHE A 179 1.87 -11.89 10.47
N GLY A 180 2.11 -12.61 9.38
CA GLY A 180 3.38 -13.34 9.12
C GLY A 180 4.31 -12.61 8.16
N ASP A 181 5.35 -13.34 7.72
CA ASP A 181 6.28 -12.85 6.71
C ASP A 181 5.54 -12.43 5.44
N PHE A 182 5.73 -11.20 5.03
CA PHE A 182 4.99 -10.59 3.94
C PHE A 182 5.87 -10.32 2.72
N LEU A 183 5.25 -10.28 1.55
CA LEU A 183 5.95 -10.00 0.30
C LEU A 183 6.47 -8.56 0.28
N VAL A 184 7.72 -8.41 -0.18
CA VAL A 184 8.34 -7.11 -0.50
C VAL A 184 8.68 -6.99 -1.98
N TRP A 185 8.95 -8.13 -2.65
CA TRP A 185 9.21 -8.16 -4.08
C TRP A 185 8.58 -9.39 -4.70
N ARG A 186 7.83 -9.18 -5.77
CA ARG A 186 7.11 -10.24 -6.47
C ARG A 186 8.00 -10.91 -7.51
N HIS A 187 7.71 -12.18 -7.83
CA HIS A 187 8.44 -12.96 -8.84
C HIS A 187 8.36 -12.38 -10.28
N ASP A 188 7.36 -11.53 -10.55
CA ASP A 188 7.20 -10.81 -11.81
C ASP A 188 7.98 -9.48 -11.87
N GLY A 189 8.87 -9.25 -10.91
CA GLY A 189 9.74 -8.09 -10.87
C GLY A 189 9.10 -6.80 -10.34
N VAL A 190 7.88 -6.88 -9.81
CA VAL A 190 7.15 -5.73 -9.25
C VAL A 190 7.36 -5.67 -7.74
N PRO A 191 7.70 -4.50 -7.16
CA PRO A 191 7.71 -4.33 -5.71
C PRO A 191 6.30 -4.51 -5.14
N SER A 192 6.20 -4.99 -3.91
CA SER A 192 4.91 -5.08 -3.23
C SER A 192 4.43 -3.69 -2.81
N TYR A 193 3.12 -3.60 -2.52
CA TYR A 193 2.51 -2.41 -1.91
C TYR A 193 3.26 -1.97 -0.64
N GLN A 194 3.58 -2.91 0.24
CA GLN A 194 4.25 -2.60 1.51
C GLN A 194 5.62 -1.93 1.31
N LEU A 195 6.43 -2.44 0.38
CA LEU A 195 7.74 -1.86 0.08
C LEU A 195 7.62 -0.51 -0.62
N SER A 196 6.76 -0.42 -1.64
CA SER A 196 6.66 0.78 -2.49
C SER A 196 6.18 1.99 -1.73
N VAL A 197 5.12 1.85 -0.91
CA VAL A 197 4.60 2.99 -0.13
C VAL A 197 5.61 3.47 0.91
N VAL A 198 6.30 2.56 1.62
CA VAL A 198 7.32 2.94 2.61
C VAL A 198 8.51 3.65 1.95
N ALA A 199 8.96 3.14 0.80
CA ALA A 199 10.05 3.74 0.05
C ALA A 199 9.69 5.15 -0.45
N ASP A 200 8.45 5.31 -0.92
CA ASP A 200 7.96 6.58 -1.44
C ASP A 200 7.70 7.59 -0.33
N ASP A 201 7.01 7.18 0.73
CA ASP A 201 6.69 8.06 1.87
C ASP A 201 7.97 8.59 2.51
N ALA A 202 8.98 7.72 2.68
CA ALA A 202 10.28 8.14 3.20
C ALA A 202 11.03 9.08 2.24
N ALA A 203 11.02 8.79 0.92
CA ALA A 203 11.71 9.59 -0.08
C ALA A 203 11.01 10.94 -0.35
N MET A 204 9.71 11.02 -0.10
CA MET A 204 8.88 12.23 -0.22
C MET A 204 8.74 12.98 1.12
N GLU A 205 9.45 12.52 2.16
CA GLU A 205 9.42 13.13 3.51
C GLU A 205 7.99 13.27 4.07
N VAL A 206 7.12 12.30 3.78
CA VAL A 206 5.73 12.30 4.25
C VAL A 206 5.72 12.21 5.78
N SER A 207 5.11 13.20 6.41
CA SER A 207 5.00 13.28 7.87
C SER A 207 3.78 12.58 8.43
N GLU A 208 2.68 12.50 7.65
CA GLU A 208 1.44 11.83 8.03
C GLU A 208 0.82 11.11 6.82
N VAL A 209 0.36 9.88 7.05
CA VAL A 209 -0.34 9.04 6.06
C VAL A 209 -1.81 8.94 6.45
N VAL A 210 -2.70 9.43 5.56
CA VAL A 210 -4.15 9.35 5.75
C VAL A 210 -4.75 8.34 4.77
N ARG A 211 -5.42 7.30 5.29
CA ARG A 211 -5.98 6.21 4.45
C ARG A 211 -7.15 5.49 5.13
N GLY A 212 -7.71 4.47 4.49
CA GLY A 212 -8.82 3.70 5.05
C GLY A 212 -8.38 2.75 6.18
N SER A 213 -9.27 2.50 7.16
CA SER A 213 -9.01 1.65 8.32
C SER A 213 -8.81 0.16 7.99
N ASP A 214 -9.13 -0.27 6.78
CA ASP A 214 -8.79 -1.59 6.25
C ASP A 214 -7.26 -1.81 6.08
N LEU A 215 -6.46 -0.75 6.22
CA LEU A 215 -5.00 -0.80 6.13
C LEU A 215 -4.29 -0.74 7.48
N LEU A 216 -5.01 -0.85 8.61
CA LEU A 216 -4.41 -0.84 9.95
C LEU A 216 -3.33 -1.94 10.13
N LEU A 217 -3.62 -3.16 9.72
CA LEU A 217 -2.65 -4.26 9.77
C LEU A 217 -1.44 -4.00 8.84
N SER A 218 -1.66 -3.37 7.69
CA SER A 218 -0.57 -2.95 6.80
C SER A 218 0.36 -1.94 7.45
N THR A 219 -0.16 -1.09 8.35
CA THR A 219 0.64 -0.15 9.14
C THR A 219 1.68 -0.86 10.01
N ALA A 220 1.29 -1.95 10.70
CA ALA A 220 2.23 -2.72 11.50
C ALA A 220 3.38 -3.31 10.64
N ARG A 221 3.06 -3.85 9.46
CA ARG A 221 4.07 -4.33 8.49
C ARG A 221 5.00 -3.21 8.01
N GLN A 222 4.46 -2.04 7.73
CA GLN A 222 5.22 -0.88 7.25
C GLN A 222 6.11 -0.30 8.35
N ILE A 223 5.67 -0.26 9.61
CA ILE A 223 6.49 0.13 10.75
C ILE A 223 7.74 -0.75 10.86
N LEU A 224 7.61 -2.07 10.63
CA LEU A 224 8.78 -2.96 10.60
C LEU A 224 9.76 -2.60 9.48
N LEU A 225 9.27 -2.21 8.30
CA LEU A 225 10.14 -1.77 7.20
C LEU A 225 10.85 -0.45 7.53
N TYR A 226 10.14 0.55 8.10
CA TYR A 226 10.76 1.80 8.56
C TYR A 226 11.87 1.53 9.58
N ARG A 227 11.60 0.69 10.58
CA ARG A 227 12.57 0.31 11.61
C ARG A 227 13.78 -0.42 11.04
N ALA A 228 13.57 -1.42 10.18
CA ALA A 228 14.64 -2.19 9.54
C ALA A 228 15.58 -1.32 8.70
N MET A 229 15.07 -0.22 8.16
CA MET A 229 15.84 0.75 7.41
C MET A 229 16.35 1.94 8.25
N GLY A 230 16.04 2.01 9.55
CA GLY A 230 16.40 3.15 10.38
C GLY A 230 15.80 4.46 9.87
N LEU A 231 14.59 4.41 9.30
CA LEU A 231 13.87 5.58 8.78
C LEU A 231 12.85 6.10 9.82
N ARG A 232 12.55 7.38 9.73
CA ARG A 232 11.47 7.97 10.53
C ARG A 232 10.13 7.38 10.06
N THR A 233 9.35 6.85 11.00
CA THR A 233 7.97 6.42 10.76
C THR A 233 7.05 7.65 10.73
N PRO A 234 6.20 7.82 9.70
CA PRO A 234 5.21 8.88 9.69
C PRO A 234 4.12 8.65 10.75
N GLU A 235 3.33 9.66 11.04
CA GLU A 235 2.07 9.51 11.76
C GLU A 235 1.03 8.86 10.85
N PHE A 236 0.04 8.20 11.45
CA PHE A 236 -1.04 7.54 10.72
C PHE A 236 -2.40 8.02 11.18
N PHE A 237 -3.29 8.21 10.21
CA PHE A 237 -4.68 8.54 10.44
C PHE A 237 -5.57 7.65 9.57
N HIS A 238 -6.24 6.67 10.17
CA HIS A 238 -7.08 5.73 9.44
C HIS A 238 -8.55 6.14 9.50
N CYS A 239 -9.06 6.62 8.36
CA CYS A 239 -10.47 6.98 8.22
C CYS A 239 -11.36 5.74 8.34
N PRO A 240 -12.48 5.80 9.06
CA PRO A 240 -13.49 4.75 9.05
C PRO A 240 -13.97 4.44 7.64
N LEU A 241 -14.24 3.16 7.38
CA LEU A 241 -14.79 2.74 6.08
C LEU A 241 -16.25 3.18 5.97
N MET A 242 -16.64 3.56 4.76
CA MET A 242 -18.06 3.81 4.48
C MET A 242 -18.83 2.48 4.41
N MET A 243 -19.83 2.35 5.24
CA MET A 243 -20.72 1.20 5.31
C MET A 243 -22.11 1.57 4.78
N ASP A 244 -22.84 0.60 4.26
CA ASP A 244 -24.26 0.75 3.96
C ASP A 244 -25.11 0.60 5.25
N GLU A 245 -26.43 0.78 5.13
CA GLU A 245 -27.37 0.62 6.25
C GLU A 245 -27.35 -0.78 6.88
N ARG A 246 -26.77 -1.76 6.19
CA ARG A 246 -26.64 -3.15 6.65
C ARG A 246 -25.25 -3.46 7.23
N GLY A 247 -24.38 -2.45 7.36
CA GLY A 247 -23.01 -2.61 7.83
C GLY A 247 -22.07 -3.29 6.83
N VAL A 248 -22.42 -3.30 5.53
CA VAL A 248 -21.57 -3.85 4.47
C VAL A 248 -20.76 -2.72 3.84
N ARG A 249 -19.46 -2.94 3.63
CA ARG A 249 -18.56 -1.97 2.99
C ARG A 249 -19.09 -1.57 1.61
N LEU A 250 -19.30 -0.29 1.40
CA LEU A 250 -19.87 0.26 0.16
C LEU A 250 -18.97 0.03 -1.07
N ALA A 251 -17.67 -0.09 -0.91
CA ALA A 251 -16.70 -0.15 -2.02
C ALA A 251 -16.80 -1.40 -2.92
N LYS A 252 -17.46 -2.49 -2.51
CA LYS A 252 -17.43 -3.78 -3.22
C LYS A 252 -18.58 -4.05 -4.17
N ARG A 253 -19.66 -3.26 -4.17
CA ARG A 253 -20.89 -3.66 -4.89
C ARG A 253 -21.52 -2.61 -5.78
N HIS A 254 -21.06 -1.35 -5.83
CA HIS A 254 -21.82 -0.31 -6.52
C HIS A 254 -20.94 0.66 -7.32
N ASP A 255 -20.82 0.46 -8.62
CA ASP A 255 -20.40 1.50 -9.59
C ASP A 255 -21.22 2.79 -9.46
N ALA A 256 -22.45 2.69 -8.90
CA ALA A 256 -23.35 3.81 -8.61
C ALA A 256 -22.76 4.86 -7.65
N LEU A 257 -21.74 4.52 -6.85
CA LEU A 257 -21.06 5.45 -5.92
C LEU A 257 -19.73 5.98 -6.48
N SER A 258 -19.47 5.84 -7.77
CA SER A 258 -18.36 6.56 -8.38
C SER A 258 -18.65 8.06 -8.44
N LEU A 259 -17.63 8.90 -8.23
CA LEU A 259 -17.79 10.37 -8.29
C LEU A 259 -18.43 10.80 -9.62
N ARG A 260 -18.04 10.15 -10.72
CA ARG A 260 -18.56 10.44 -12.06
C ARG A 260 -20.05 10.12 -12.19
N ALA A 261 -20.49 8.98 -11.63
CA ALA A 261 -21.92 8.63 -11.60
C ALA A 261 -22.73 9.60 -10.74
N LEU A 262 -22.22 9.94 -9.56
CA LEU A 262 -22.88 10.91 -8.65
C LEU A 262 -22.94 12.31 -9.26
N ARG A 263 -21.89 12.76 -9.93
CA ARG A 263 -21.88 14.01 -10.71
C ARG A 263 -22.92 13.98 -11.83
N GLY A 264 -23.03 12.85 -12.56
CA GLY A 264 -24.04 12.65 -13.60
C GLY A 264 -25.48 12.68 -13.07
N GLN A 265 -25.70 12.35 -11.80
CA GLN A 265 -26.97 12.45 -11.09
C GLN A 265 -27.26 13.87 -10.54
N GLY A 266 -26.40 14.84 -10.82
CA GLY A 266 -26.54 16.22 -10.36
C GLY A 266 -26.09 16.49 -8.93
N LYS A 267 -25.39 15.53 -8.28
CA LYS A 267 -24.84 15.76 -6.94
C LYS A 267 -23.71 16.78 -6.97
N THR A 268 -23.65 17.63 -5.94
CA THR A 268 -22.57 18.60 -5.80
C THR A 268 -21.45 18.06 -4.90
N PRO A 269 -20.22 18.57 -5.04
CA PRO A 269 -19.12 18.22 -4.15
C PRO A 269 -19.43 18.50 -2.67
N GLU A 270 -20.12 19.60 -2.37
CA GLU A 270 -20.51 20.01 -1.03
C GLU A 270 -21.46 18.99 -0.39
N GLU A 271 -22.49 18.56 -1.11
CA GLU A 271 -23.41 17.51 -0.66
C GLU A 271 -22.65 16.21 -0.36
N LEU A 272 -21.71 15.81 -1.22
CA LEU A 272 -20.98 14.58 -1.06
C LEU A 272 -19.97 14.63 0.09
N ARG A 273 -19.38 15.80 0.35
CA ARG A 273 -18.47 16.02 1.51
C ARG A 273 -19.24 16.06 2.83
N SER A 274 -20.48 16.56 2.82
CA SER A 274 -21.34 16.65 4.01
C SER A 274 -21.98 15.33 4.44
N ILE A 275 -21.92 14.27 3.61
CA ILE A 275 -22.41 12.94 4.00
C ILE A 275 -21.61 12.47 5.21
N ASN A 276 -22.19 12.48 6.40
CA ASN A 276 -21.52 12.19 7.66
C ASN A 276 -20.86 10.79 7.65
N CYS A 277 -19.52 10.75 7.61
CA CYS A 277 -18.80 9.74 8.36
C CYS A 277 -18.59 10.33 9.76
N ARG A 278 -19.20 9.76 10.77
CA ARG A 278 -18.80 10.08 12.15
C ARG A 278 -17.39 9.55 12.33
N PHE A 279 -16.42 10.47 12.35
CA PHE A 279 -15.07 10.21 12.81
C PHE A 279 -15.10 10.01 14.32
#